data_5e7467a63f1960695f5aa93ee0e65dcd
#
_entry.id   5e7467a63f1960695f5aa93ee0e65dcd
#
_cell.length_a   1.000
_cell.length_b   1.000
_cell.length_c   1.000
_cell.angle_alpha   90.00
_cell.angle_beta   90.00
_cell.angle_gamma   90.00
#
_symmetry.space_group_name_H-M   'P 1'
#
loop_
_entity.id
_entity.type
_entity.pdbx_description
1 polymer ?
#
loop_
_entity_poly.entity_id
_entity_poly.type
_entity_poly.pdbx_seq_one_letter_code
_entity_poly.pdbx_strand_id
1 'polypeptide(L)'
;MKKLSYPIKFLLLVTVFSLLPVAVGVSPLDYKGSSLEAADEEKKKKKRRRTKLPSKKMQRILQNLVPLIEVEQWDEALLALEPVAAVDSKFTSTDRSKMFYYRGYIYFSQEKYDLAERAYKDLIAEPDSNDQERQGALFSLSQLSYIAEEYQRAINY
;
A
#
# COMPACT_ATOMS: atom_id res chain seq x y z
N MET A 1 15.08 26.99 23.82
CA MET A 1 14.07 25.92 23.92
C MET A 1 14.18 25.08 22.67
N LYS A 2 14.84 23.93 22.75
CA LYS A 2 15.06 23.02 21.57
C LYS A 2 13.78 22.21 21.32
N LYS A 3 13.17 22.41 20.16
CA LYS A 3 12.06 21.58 19.70
C LYS A 3 12.59 20.16 19.46
N LEU A 4 12.12 19.22 20.24
CA LEU A 4 12.40 17.81 20.10
C LEU A 4 11.65 17.33 18.87
N SER A 5 12.40 17.13 17.78
CA SER A 5 11.91 16.64 16.50
C SER A 5 11.67 15.13 16.57
N TYR A 6 10.57 14.74 16.15
CA TYR A 6 9.91 13.44 16.10
C TYR A 6 10.69 12.23 15.59
N PRO A 7 10.88 11.22 16.45
CA PRO A 7 10.77 9.85 15.95
C PRO A 7 9.73 8.99 16.69
N ILE A 8 8.87 9.59 17.54
CA ILE A 8 7.98 8.81 18.42
C ILE A 8 6.72 8.32 17.71
N LYS A 9 6.30 8.95 16.60
CA LYS A 9 5.11 8.50 15.85
C LYS A 9 5.33 7.23 15.03
N PHE A 10 6.56 6.90 14.70
CA PHE A 10 6.88 5.69 13.92
C PHE A 10 7.06 4.44 14.78
N LEU A 11 7.34 4.61 16.07
CA LEU A 11 7.61 3.49 16.99
C LEU A 11 6.33 2.78 17.48
N LEU A 12 5.16 3.41 17.35
CA LEU A 12 3.90 2.86 17.86
C LEU A 12 3.19 1.92 16.87
N LEU A 13 3.70 1.78 15.64
CA LEU A 13 3.03 0.99 14.60
C LEU A 13 3.66 -0.40 14.39
N VAL A 14 4.79 -0.70 15.05
CA VAL A 14 5.52 -1.97 14.87
C VAL A 14 5.36 -2.94 16.06
N THR A 15 4.78 -2.54 17.18
CA THR A 15 4.80 -3.36 18.42
C THR A 15 3.50 -4.06 18.78
N VAL A 16 2.51 -4.18 17.90
CA VAL A 16 1.23 -4.85 18.22
C VAL A 16 1.11 -6.25 17.59
N PHE A 17 2.18 -6.81 17.04
CA PHE A 17 2.09 -8.15 16.43
C PHE A 17 2.96 -9.21 17.11
N SER A 18 3.04 -9.22 18.45
CA SER A 18 3.54 -10.39 19.14
C SER A 18 2.94 -10.51 20.53
N LEU A 19 2.22 -11.58 20.72
CA LEU A 19 1.73 -12.25 21.94
C LEU A 19 0.21 -12.33 22.02
N LEU A 20 -0.31 -13.55 21.69
CA LEU A 20 -1.08 -14.35 22.64
C LEU A 20 -1.46 -15.71 22.01
N PRO A 21 -1.03 -16.83 22.57
CA PRO A 21 -1.80 -18.05 22.51
C PRO A 21 -2.63 -18.14 23.80
N VAL A 22 -3.90 -17.80 23.75
CA VAL A 22 -4.83 -18.20 24.80
C VAL A 22 -5.64 -19.38 24.26
N ALA A 23 -5.24 -20.55 24.68
CA ALA A 23 -6.07 -21.74 24.61
C ALA A 23 -7.26 -21.56 25.57
N VAL A 24 -8.43 -21.23 25.05
CA VAL A 24 -9.71 -21.38 25.75
C VAL A 24 -10.42 -22.55 25.10
N GLY A 25 -10.44 -23.67 25.81
CA GLY A 25 -11.28 -24.81 25.47
C GLY A 25 -12.76 -24.41 25.46
N VAL A 26 -13.36 -24.43 24.29
CA VAL A 26 -14.81 -24.36 24.14
C VAL A 26 -15.27 -25.73 23.66
N SER A 27 -16.09 -26.37 24.48
CA SER A 27 -16.77 -27.64 24.21
C SER A 27 -17.55 -27.55 22.89
N PRO A 28 -17.64 -28.66 22.12
CA PRO A 28 -18.48 -28.66 20.93
C PRO A 28 -19.96 -28.69 21.34
N LEU A 29 -20.65 -27.58 21.18
CA LEU A 29 -22.09 -27.56 21.16
C LEU A 29 -22.54 -28.09 19.81
N ASP A 30 -23.27 -29.23 19.85
CA ASP A 30 -24.00 -29.80 18.74
C ASP A 30 -24.89 -28.74 18.06
N TYR A 31 -24.48 -28.20 16.93
CA TYR A 31 -25.36 -27.50 16.00
C TYR A 31 -25.71 -28.44 14.85
N LYS A 32 -26.81 -29.13 15.02
CA LYS A 32 -27.40 -30.01 14.03
C LYS A 32 -28.17 -29.16 13.01
N GLY A 33 -27.65 -29.05 11.84
CA GLY A 33 -28.39 -28.97 10.59
C GLY A 33 -29.04 -27.65 10.20
N SER A 34 -28.41 -26.94 9.32
CA SER A 34 -29.09 -26.40 8.14
C SER A 34 -28.08 -26.37 6.99
N SER A 35 -28.50 -26.94 5.89
CA SER A 35 -27.84 -27.16 4.63
C SER A 35 -26.88 -26.01 4.19
N LEU A 36 -25.60 -26.26 4.31
CA LEU A 36 -24.54 -25.47 3.69
C LEU A 36 -24.25 -25.97 2.25
N GLU A 37 -25.29 -26.26 1.50
CA GLU A 37 -25.15 -26.64 0.08
C GLU A 37 -25.10 -25.45 -0.86
N ALA A 38 -25.14 -24.21 -0.37
CA ALA A 38 -25.08 -23.02 -1.21
C ALA A 38 -23.74 -22.24 -1.15
N ALA A 39 -22.72 -22.75 -0.42
CA ALA A 39 -21.44 -22.05 -0.28
C ALA A 39 -20.30 -22.63 -1.14
N ASP A 40 -20.56 -23.65 -1.94
CA ASP A 40 -19.49 -24.33 -2.71
C ASP A 40 -19.38 -23.89 -4.19
N GLU A 41 -20.26 -23.03 -4.68
CA GLU A 41 -20.21 -22.57 -6.08
C GLU A 41 -19.46 -21.24 -6.28
N GLU A 42 -18.98 -20.56 -5.29
CA GLU A 42 -18.26 -19.29 -5.44
C GLU A 42 -16.77 -19.30 -5.10
N LYS A 43 -16.17 -20.45 -5.00
CA LYS A 43 -14.72 -20.60 -5.21
C LYS A 43 -14.39 -20.62 -6.69
N LYS A 44 -14.94 -19.72 -7.49
CA LYS A 44 -14.27 -19.30 -8.74
C LYS A 44 -12.87 -18.89 -8.33
N LYS A 45 -11.89 -19.77 -8.57
CA LYS A 45 -10.45 -19.49 -8.48
C LYS A 45 -10.23 -18.11 -9.09
N LYS A 46 -10.22 -17.05 -8.26
CA LYS A 46 -9.67 -15.75 -8.66
C LYS A 46 -8.26 -16.08 -9.12
N LYS A 47 -8.08 -16.17 -10.45
CA LYS A 47 -6.81 -16.47 -11.08
C LYS A 47 -5.87 -15.41 -10.56
N ARG A 48 -5.05 -15.77 -9.54
CA ARG A 48 -4.10 -14.84 -8.93
C ARG A 48 -3.34 -14.21 -10.08
N ARG A 49 -3.51 -12.90 -10.27
CA ARG A 49 -2.80 -12.18 -11.32
C ARG A 49 -1.33 -12.44 -11.09
N ARG A 50 -0.67 -13.07 -12.07
CA ARG A 50 0.78 -13.29 -11.97
C ARG A 50 1.41 -11.94 -11.79
N THR A 51 2.11 -11.74 -10.68
CA THR A 51 2.85 -10.52 -10.40
C THR A 51 3.87 -10.33 -11.51
N LYS A 52 3.66 -9.34 -12.36
CA LYS A 52 4.63 -8.96 -13.38
C LYS A 52 5.80 -8.28 -12.68
N LEU A 53 7.02 -8.65 -13.05
CA LEU A 53 8.20 -7.98 -12.52
C LEU A 53 8.39 -6.62 -13.20
N PRO A 54 8.90 -5.62 -12.49
CA PRO A 54 9.26 -4.33 -13.09
C PRO A 54 10.38 -4.52 -14.12
N SER A 55 10.39 -3.65 -15.13
CA SER A 55 11.41 -3.66 -16.18
C SER A 55 12.82 -3.48 -15.61
N LYS A 56 13.84 -3.92 -16.34
CA LYS A 56 15.24 -3.69 -15.94
C LYS A 56 15.57 -2.20 -15.74
N LYS A 57 14.91 -1.32 -16.50
CA LYS A 57 15.07 0.15 -16.33
C LYS A 57 14.50 0.59 -14.98
N MET A 58 13.28 0.13 -14.65
CA MET A 58 12.66 0.44 -13.37
C MET A 58 13.45 -0.13 -12.19
N GLN A 59 13.98 -1.34 -12.32
CA GLN A 59 14.83 -1.93 -11.27
C GLN A 59 16.06 -1.06 -10.97
N ARG A 60 16.72 -0.48 -12.00
CA ARG A 60 17.84 0.46 -11.81
C ARG A 60 17.40 1.74 -11.11
N ILE A 61 16.24 2.28 -11.49
CA ILE A 61 15.66 3.45 -10.81
C ILE A 61 15.42 3.14 -9.34
N LEU A 62 14.83 2.00 -9.03
CA LEU A 62 14.57 1.59 -7.65
C LEU A 62 15.85 1.39 -6.83
N GLN A 63 16.92 0.86 -7.42
CA GLN A 63 18.22 0.73 -6.76
C GLN A 63 18.80 2.07 -6.32
N ASN A 64 18.57 3.14 -7.10
CA ASN A 64 19.01 4.49 -6.77
C ASN A 64 18.02 5.20 -5.83
N LEU A 65 16.73 4.90 -5.96
CA LEU A 65 15.66 5.54 -5.21
C LEU A 65 15.65 5.15 -3.73
N VAL A 66 15.82 3.85 -3.44
CA VAL A 66 15.68 3.33 -2.08
C VAL A 66 16.67 4.00 -1.11
N PRO A 67 17.97 4.13 -1.42
CA PRO A 67 18.90 4.86 -0.55
C PRO A 67 18.52 6.33 -0.30
N LEU A 68 17.97 7.02 -1.31
CA LEU A 68 17.49 8.41 -1.16
C LEU A 68 16.32 8.51 -0.18
N ILE A 69 15.41 7.55 -0.22
CA ILE A 69 14.30 7.45 0.71
C ILE A 69 14.78 7.17 2.14
N GLU A 70 15.77 6.28 2.30
CA GLU A 70 16.33 5.93 3.63
C GLU A 70 16.99 7.12 4.33
N VAL A 71 17.55 8.06 3.56
CA VAL A 71 18.16 9.30 4.09
C VAL A 71 17.24 10.52 3.96
N GLU A 72 15.96 10.32 3.66
CA GLU A 72 14.93 11.34 3.54
C GLU A 72 15.23 12.45 2.51
N GLN A 73 15.99 12.14 1.47
CA GLN A 73 16.23 13.01 0.32
C GLN A 73 15.04 12.97 -0.64
N TRP A 74 13.92 13.58 -0.21
CA TRP A 74 12.63 13.46 -0.87
C TRP A 74 12.58 14.06 -2.27
N ASP A 75 13.22 15.20 -2.48
CA ASP A 75 13.21 15.90 -3.77
C ASP A 75 14.03 15.14 -4.81
N GLU A 76 15.21 14.63 -4.43
CA GLU A 76 16.04 13.77 -5.26
C GLU A 76 15.33 12.44 -5.55
N ALA A 77 14.63 11.89 -4.58
CA ALA A 77 13.84 10.68 -4.75
C ALA A 77 12.70 10.89 -5.76
N LEU A 78 11.98 12.02 -5.69
CA LEU A 78 10.96 12.37 -6.68
C LEU A 78 11.56 12.58 -8.06
N LEU A 79 12.71 13.27 -8.15
CA LEU A 79 13.41 13.50 -9.41
C LEU A 79 13.84 12.18 -10.08
N ALA A 80 14.26 11.18 -9.30
CA ALA A 80 14.61 9.86 -9.81
C ALA A 80 13.42 9.15 -10.48
N LEU A 81 12.19 9.49 -10.12
CA LEU A 81 10.96 8.91 -10.68
C LEU A 81 10.45 9.65 -11.94
N GLU A 82 10.93 10.87 -12.22
CA GLU A 82 10.46 11.67 -13.36
C GLU A 82 10.55 10.96 -14.72
N PRO A 83 11.61 10.18 -15.05
CA PRO A 83 11.65 9.47 -16.33
C PRO A 83 10.48 8.50 -16.54
N VAL A 84 9.90 7.97 -15.46
CA VAL A 84 8.75 7.05 -15.53
C VAL A 84 7.45 7.83 -15.76
N ALA A 85 7.36 9.04 -15.23
CA ALA A 85 6.19 9.92 -15.31
C ALA A 85 6.06 10.60 -16.68
N ALA A 86 7.12 10.68 -17.48
CA ALA A 86 7.10 11.34 -18.77
C ALA A 86 6.03 10.74 -19.71
N VAL A 87 5.30 11.59 -20.44
CA VAL A 87 4.21 11.20 -21.34
C VAL A 87 4.64 10.17 -22.38
N ASP A 88 5.84 10.33 -22.94
CA ASP A 88 6.43 9.44 -23.94
C ASP A 88 7.28 8.31 -23.33
N SER A 89 7.07 8.03 -22.05
CA SER A 89 7.85 7.01 -21.36
C SER A 89 7.57 5.62 -21.91
N LYS A 90 8.64 4.86 -22.20
CA LYS A 90 8.55 3.45 -22.62
C LYS A 90 8.43 2.49 -21.42
N PHE A 91 7.92 2.98 -20.31
CA PHE A 91 7.72 2.19 -19.11
C PHE A 91 6.38 1.46 -19.15
N THR A 92 6.35 0.27 -18.58
CA THR A 92 5.16 -0.57 -18.52
C THR A 92 4.17 -0.07 -17.46
N SER A 93 2.93 -0.54 -17.50
CA SER A 93 1.95 -0.29 -16.44
C SER A 93 2.45 -0.75 -15.07
N THR A 94 3.18 -1.88 -15.01
CA THR A 94 3.83 -2.36 -13.77
C THR A 94 4.89 -1.36 -13.27
N ASP A 95 5.66 -0.74 -14.16
CA ASP A 95 6.67 0.26 -13.79
C ASP A 95 6.00 1.53 -13.25
N ARG A 96 4.92 1.99 -13.91
CA ARG A 96 4.13 3.15 -13.43
C ARG A 96 3.47 2.86 -12.09
N SER A 97 2.97 1.65 -11.88
CA SER A 97 2.44 1.22 -10.58
C SER A 97 3.48 1.38 -9.47
N LYS A 98 4.73 0.94 -9.71
CA LYS A 98 5.84 1.15 -8.76
C LYS A 98 6.13 2.63 -8.53
N MET A 99 6.17 3.43 -9.59
CA MET A 99 6.37 4.88 -9.48
C MET A 99 5.30 5.52 -8.60
N PHE A 100 4.02 5.23 -8.84
CA PHE A 100 2.92 5.79 -8.04
C PHE A 100 2.97 5.34 -6.58
N TYR A 101 3.37 4.08 -6.31
CA TYR A 101 3.57 3.60 -4.95
C TYR A 101 4.60 4.43 -4.20
N TYR A 102 5.79 4.64 -4.79
CA TYR A 102 6.85 5.41 -4.15
C TYR A 102 6.54 6.90 -4.08
N ARG A 103 5.89 7.48 -5.08
CA ARG A 103 5.40 8.87 -5.01
C ARG A 103 4.40 9.05 -3.86
N GLY A 104 3.45 8.15 -3.75
CA GLY A 104 2.48 8.16 -2.66
C GLY A 104 3.16 8.12 -1.30
N TYR A 105 4.13 7.21 -1.12
CA TYR A 105 4.92 7.09 0.09
C TYR A 105 5.70 8.37 0.41
N ILE A 106 6.43 8.93 -0.57
CA ILE A 106 7.23 10.15 -0.39
C ILE A 106 6.33 11.33 0.00
N TYR A 107 5.23 11.53 -0.71
CA TYR A 107 4.30 12.61 -0.40
C TYR A 107 3.64 12.44 0.97
N PHE A 108 3.29 11.20 1.34
CA PHE A 108 2.76 10.91 2.67
C PHE A 108 3.78 11.25 3.77
N SER A 109 5.05 10.88 3.58
CA SER A 109 6.14 11.18 4.52
C SER A 109 6.41 12.69 4.66
N GLN A 110 6.14 13.47 3.60
CA GLN A 110 6.23 14.93 3.60
C GLN A 110 4.94 15.61 4.09
N GLU A 111 3.95 14.87 4.55
CA GLU A 111 2.63 15.39 4.94
C GLU A 111 1.87 16.11 3.80
N LYS A 112 2.26 15.85 2.54
CA LYS A 112 1.59 16.35 1.33
C LYS A 112 0.44 15.43 0.96
N TYR A 113 -0.58 15.36 1.81
CA TYR A 113 -1.63 14.34 1.80
C TYR A 113 -2.45 14.33 0.51
N ASP A 114 -2.76 15.49 -0.06
CA ASP A 114 -3.49 15.57 -1.34
C ASP A 114 -2.72 14.93 -2.50
N LEU A 115 -1.39 15.10 -2.53
CA LEU A 115 -0.53 14.52 -3.55
C LEU A 115 -0.36 13.01 -3.32
N ALA A 116 -0.25 12.59 -2.07
CA ALA A 116 -0.20 11.18 -1.70
C ALA A 116 -1.50 10.46 -2.12
N GLU A 117 -2.65 11.05 -1.85
CA GLU A 117 -3.96 10.51 -2.24
C GLU A 117 -4.06 10.31 -3.76
N ARG A 118 -3.68 11.33 -4.54
CA ARG A 118 -3.67 11.22 -6.01
C ARG A 118 -2.78 10.09 -6.47
N ALA A 119 -1.55 10.01 -5.97
CA ALA A 119 -0.61 8.96 -6.35
C ALA A 119 -1.14 7.55 -6.03
N TYR A 120 -1.76 7.33 -4.88
CA TYR A 120 -2.35 6.03 -4.55
C TYR A 120 -3.59 5.70 -5.40
N LYS A 121 -4.40 6.70 -5.78
CA LYS A 121 -5.50 6.50 -6.72
C LYS A 121 -5.00 6.12 -8.11
N ASP A 122 -3.96 6.79 -8.59
CA ASP A 122 -3.32 6.48 -9.88
C ASP A 122 -2.72 5.06 -9.88
N LEU A 123 -2.12 4.62 -8.76
CA LEU A 123 -1.67 3.24 -8.60
C LEU A 123 -2.81 2.24 -8.76
N ILE A 124 -3.95 2.50 -8.11
CA ILE A 124 -5.11 1.60 -8.19
C ILE A 124 -5.68 1.55 -9.61
N ALA A 125 -5.60 2.65 -10.35
CA ALA A 125 -6.06 2.75 -11.75
C ALA A 125 -5.16 1.99 -12.73
N GLU A 126 -3.88 1.71 -12.39
CA GLU A 126 -2.98 0.98 -13.28
C GLU A 126 -3.44 -0.47 -13.47
N PRO A 127 -3.61 -0.92 -14.72
CA PRO A 127 -4.20 -2.24 -15.00
C PRO A 127 -3.32 -3.42 -14.54
N ASP A 128 -2.01 -3.23 -14.51
CA ASP A 128 -1.04 -4.25 -14.13
C ASP A 128 -0.50 -4.08 -12.70
N SER A 129 -1.13 -3.22 -11.87
CA SER A 129 -0.82 -3.14 -10.45
C SER A 129 -1.13 -4.49 -9.79
N ASN A 130 -0.21 -4.99 -8.95
CA ASN A 130 -0.44 -6.26 -8.28
C ASN A 130 -1.40 -6.09 -7.08
N ASP A 131 -1.99 -7.20 -6.63
CA ASP A 131 -2.98 -7.17 -5.57
C ASP A 131 -2.41 -6.64 -4.24
N GLN A 132 -1.14 -6.91 -3.93
CA GLN A 132 -0.48 -6.43 -2.72
C GLN A 132 -0.30 -4.89 -2.75
N GLU A 133 0.15 -4.34 -3.89
CA GLU A 133 0.29 -2.89 -4.06
C GLU A 133 -1.06 -2.18 -3.97
N ARG A 134 -2.10 -2.76 -4.59
CA ARG A 134 -3.47 -2.22 -4.51
C ARG A 134 -4.00 -2.22 -3.09
N GLN A 135 -3.81 -3.32 -2.35
CA GLN A 135 -4.21 -3.39 -0.94
C GLN A 135 -3.44 -2.38 -0.08
N GLY A 136 -2.13 -2.24 -0.30
CA GLY A 136 -1.33 -1.22 0.38
C GLY A 136 -1.80 0.21 0.08
N ALA A 137 -2.13 0.50 -1.18
CA ALA A 137 -2.68 1.80 -1.57
C ALA A 137 -4.05 2.08 -0.95
N LEU A 138 -4.94 1.09 -0.94
CA LEU A 138 -6.26 1.22 -0.29
C LEU A 138 -6.12 1.47 1.21
N PHE A 139 -5.21 0.77 1.87
CA PHE A 139 -4.91 1.01 3.29
C PHE A 139 -4.38 2.43 3.52
N SER A 140 -3.45 2.91 2.67
CA SER A 140 -2.94 4.29 2.77
C SER A 140 -4.04 5.33 2.51
N LEU A 141 -4.95 5.08 1.57
CA LEU A 141 -6.10 5.95 1.31
C LEU A 141 -7.07 5.99 2.49
N SER A 142 -7.29 4.85 3.15
CA SER A 142 -8.07 4.80 4.39
C SER A 142 -7.43 5.65 5.50
N GLN A 143 -6.11 5.54 5.67
CA GLN A 143 -5.37 6.37 6.64
C GLN A 143 -5.46 7.86 6.32
N LEU A 144 -5.31 8.25 5.04
CA LEU A 144 -5.43 9.64 4.60
C LEU A 144 -6.83 10.19 4.88
N SER A 145 -7.87 9.42 4.59
CA SER A 145 -9.26 9.80 4.88
C SER A 145 -9.52 9.93 6.38
N TYR A 146 -8.90 9.07 7.20
CA TYR A 146 -8.99 9.18 8.65
C TYR A 146 -8.31 10.45 9.18
N ILE A 147 -7.11 10.79 8.65
CA ILE A 147 -6.40 12.04 8.98
C ILE A 147 -7.23 13.27 8.61
N ALA A 148 -7.95 13.21 7.49
CA ALA A 148 -8.86 14.26 7.03
C ALA A 148 -10.22 14.27 7.78
N GLU A 149 -10.40 13.42 8.79
CA GLU A 149 -11.65 13.24 9.54
C GLU A 149 -12.84 12.76 8.68
N GLU A 150 -12.57 12.26 7.48
CA GLU A 150 -13.59 11.69 6.56
C GLU A 150 -13.84 10.21 6.89
N TYR A 151 -14.33 9.92 8.09
CA TYR A 151 -14.43 8.56 8.65
C TYR A 151 -15.24 7.58 7.78
N GLN A 152 -16.35 8.06 7.17
CA GLN A 152 -17.15 7.21 6.29
C GLN A 152 -16.39 6.80 5.04
N ARG A 153 -15.55 7.68 4.51
CA ARG A 153 -14.70 7.40 3.36
C ARG A 153 -13.55 6.44 3.73
N ALA A 154 -12.98 6.61 4.94
CA ALA A 154 -11.95 5.71 5.45
C ALA A 154 -12.43 4.26 5.58
N ILE A 155 -13.70 4.05 5.95
CA ILE A 155 -14.31 2.71 6.07
C ILE A 155 -14.58 2.08 4.68
N ASN A 156 -14.81 2.90 3.66
CA ASN A 156 -15.17 2.44 2.32
C ASN A 156 -13.96 2.00 1.48
N TYR A 157 -12.72 2.28 1.91
CA TYR A 157 -11.49 1.78 1.29
C TYR A 157 -11.13 0.38 1.81
#